data_6ef30efcf6ceb6d57df1f2f793c559f2
#
_entry.id   6ef30efcf6ceb6d57df1f2f793c559f2
#
_cell.length_a   1.000
_cell.length_b   1.000
_cell.length_c   1.000
_cell.angle_alpha   90.00
_cell.angle_beta   90.00
_cell.angle_gamma   90.00
#
_symmetry.space_group_name_H-M   'P 1'
#
loop_
_entity.id
_entity.type
_entity.pdbx_description
1 polymer ?
#
loop_
_entity_poly.entity_id
_entity_poly.type
_entity_poly.pdbx_seq_one_letter_code
_entity_poly.pdbx_strand_id
1 'polypeptide(L)'
;LIRRKLGVINKLRDSNEQLKSQMAEQQKRLQTYAREYYLMGNESITLAHDSRAAIANYDKALELYPEYTDAWVRKGITLFNEGKYLEAEECLTRAVKLRPAEFKAVYNRGKLRLKQQDTEGAIADLDKATTLKPEHAGAHELFGDALMQAGKEVEAALQWRLAEELRKKSSKK
;
A
#
# COMPACT_ATOMS: atom_id res chain seq x y z
N LEU A 1 -2.40 -2.57 57.21
CA LEU A 1 -2.40 -3.49 56.05
C LEU A 1 -2.83 -2.76 54.76
N ILE A 2 -3.96 -2.03 54.75
CA ILE A 2 -4.54 -1.33 53.59
C ILE A 2 -3.59 -0.26 53.05
N ARG A 3 -3.02 0.61 53.88
CA ARG A 3 -2.05 1.65 53.43
C ARG A 3 -0.81 1.06 52.74
N ARG A 4 -0.31 -0.09 53.22
CA ARG A 4 0.84 -0.78 52.60
C ARG A 4 0.49 -1.34 51.23
N LYS A 5 -0.70 -1.95 51.09
CA LYS A 5 -1.21 -2.43 49.80
C LYS A 5 -1.43 -1.29 48.81
N LEU A 6 -1.99 -0.17 49.27
CA LEU A 6 -2.20 1.02 48.44
C LEU A 6 -0.88 1.60 47.93
N GLY A 7 0.16 1.67 48.76
CA GLY A 7 1.49 2.11 48.36
C GLY A 7 2.14 1.21 47.30
N VAL A 8 1.94 -0.12 47.38
CA VAL A 8 2.42 -1.06 46.36
C VAL A 8 1.66 -0.87 45.05
N ILE A 9 0.34 -0.72 45.09
CA ILE A 9 -0.50 -0.50 43.90
C ILE A 9 -0.07 0.79 43.17
N ASN A 10 0.16 1.88 43.89
CA ASN A 10 0.59 3.13 43.29
C ASN A 10 1.98 2.98 42.62
N LYS A 11 2.95 2.36 43.28
CA LYS A 11 4.26 2.09 42.69
C LYS A 11 4.18 1.23 41.41
N LEU A 12 3.34 0.20 41.42
CA LEU A 12 3.11 -0.64 40.22
C LEU A 12 2.47 0.14 39.09
N ARG A 13 1.52 1.02 39.41
CA ARG A 13 0.90 1.88 38.39
C ARG A 13 1.94 2.84 37.77
N ASP A 14 2.72 3.52 38.61
CA ASP A 14 3.75 4.45 38.13
C ASP A 14 4.81 3.75 37.28
N SER A 15 5.24 2.54 37.69
CA SER A 15 6.14 1.70 36.91
C SER A 15 5.55 1.28 35.56
N ASN A 16 4.27 0.91 35.52
CA ASN A 16 3.57 0.57 34.30
C ASN A 16 3.45 1.76 33.35
N GLU A 17 3.21 2.97 33.84
CA GLU A 17 3.18 4.19 33.02
C GLU A 17 4.55 4.50 32.45
N GLN A 18 5.62 4.34 33.22
CA GLN A 18 7.00 4.51 32.72
C GLN A 18 7.34 3.48 31.64
N LEU A 19 6.99 2.21 31.83
CA LEU A 19 7.20 1.17 30.82
C LEU A 19 6.45 1.46 29.53
N LYS A 20 5.19 1.89 29.61
CA LYS A 20 4.40 2.29 28.43
C LYS A 20 5.05 3.45 27.69
N SER A 21 5.55 4.45 28.40
CA SER A 21 6.25 5.58 27.80
C SER A 21 7.54 5.15 27.08
N GLN A 22 8.33 4.29 27.72
CA GLN A 22 9.56 3.74 27.11
C GLN A 22 9.25 2.91 25.86
N MET A 23 8.21 2.05 25.91
CA MET A 23 7.78 1.26 24.76
C MET A 23 7.32 2.16 23.60
N ALA A 24 6.57 3.21 23.89
CA ALA A 24 6.12 4.17 22.85
C ALA A 24 7.29 4.90 22.19
N GLU A 25 8.28 5.31 22.99
CA GLU A 25 9.49 5.94 22.45
C GLU A 25 10.31 4.97 21.59
N GLN A 26 10.47 3.74 22.05
CA GLN A 26 11.18 2.70 21.28
C GLN A 26 10.45 2.41 19.96
N GLN A 27 9.12 2.30 19.99
CA GLN A 27 8.32 2.10 18.78
C GLN A 27 8.47 3.27 17.80
N LYS A 28 8.49 4.50 18.29
CA LYS A 28 8.73 5.69 17.47
C LYS A 28 10.11 5.65 16.80
N ARG A 29 11.14 5.21 17.51
CA ARG A 29 12.49 5.03 16.94
C ARG A 29 12.50 3.99 15.83
N LEU A 30 11.84 2.84 16.04
CA LEU A 30 11.72 1.79 15.02
C LEU A 30 11.02 2.29 13.77
N GLN A 31 9.93 3.07 13.92
CA GLN A 31 9.25 3.70 12.78
C GLN A 31 10.15 4.69 12.02
N THR A 32 11.01 5.43 12.73
CA THR A 32 11.97 6.34 12.11
C THR A 32 12.99 5.56 11.26
N TYR A 33 13.59 4.51 11.80
CA TYR A 33 14.53 3.66 11.07
C TYR A 33 13.83 2.94 9.89
N ALA A 34 12.61 2.48 10.08
CA ALA A 34 11.83 1.89 8.99
C ALA A 34 11.62 2.88 7.84
N ARG A 35 11.37 4.15 8.15
CA ARG A 35 11.25 5.21 7.14
C ARG A 35 12.57 5.46 6.40
N GLU A 36 13.69 5.43 7.09
CA GLU A 36 15.00 5.57 6.45
C GLU A 36 15.26 4.45 5.44
N TYR A 37 15.04 3.20 5.82
CA TYR A 37 15.14 2.07 4.89
C TYR A 37 14.15 2.18 3.73
N TYR A 38 12.92 2.62 3.96
CA TYR A 38 11.96 2.88 2.90
C TYR A 38 12.48 3.92 1.89
N LEU A 39 13.08 5.01 2.36
CA LEU A 39 13.68 6.04 1.50
C LEU A 39 14.87 5.50 0.72
N MET A 40 15.76 4.73 1.36
CA MET A 40 16.87 4.05 0.67
C MET A 40 16.37 3.10 -0.42
N GLY A 41 15.26 2.38 -0.18
CA GLY A 41 14.62 1.56 -1.21
C GLY A 41 14.12 2.37 -2.40
N ASN A 42 13.50 3.52 -2.16
CA ASN A 42 13.08 4.42 -3.23
C ASN A 42 14.28 4.96 -4.03
N GLU A 43 15.36 5.35 -3.36
CA GLU A 43 16.60 5.81 -3.99
C GLU A 43 17.25 4.71 -4.84
N SER A 44 17.24 3.46 -4.37
CA SER A 44 17.74 2.32 -5.15
C SER A 44 17.01 2.17 -6.48
N ILE A 45 15.70 2.44 -6.53
CA ILE A 45 14.93 2.44 -7.78
C ILE A 45 15.24 3.67 -8.64
N THR A 46 15.25 4.87 -8.04
CA THR A 46 15.29 6.12 -8.81
C THR A 46 16.69 6.47 -9.32
N LEU A 47 17.73 6.18 -8.54
CA LEU A 47 19.11 6.55 -8.86
C LEU A 47 19.91 5.39 -9.45
N ALA A 48 19.74 4.19 -8.91
CA ALA A 48 20.55 3.03 -9.29
C ALA A 48 19.82 2.05 -10.21
N HIS A 49 18.50 2.17 -10.39
CA HIS A 49 17.65 1.20 -11.09
C HIS A 49 17.84 -0.24 -10.56
N ASP A 50 18.17 -0.35 -9.26
CA ASP A 50 18.43 -1.63 -8.59
C ASP A 50 17.20 -2.10 -7.79
N SER A 51 16.37 -2.88 -8.45
CA SER A 51 15.16 -3.48 -7.86
C SER A 51 15.50 -4.44 -6.71
N ARG A 52 16.64 -5.13 -6.77
CA ARG A 52 17.05 -6.08 -5.71
C ARG A 52 17.41 -5.34 -4.43
N ALA A 53 18.24 -4.30 -4.53
CA ALA A 53 18.57 -3.45 -3.40
C ALA A 53 17.33 -2.77 -2.81
N ALA A 54 16.42 -2.32 -3.68
CA ALA A 54 15.16 -1.70 -3.25
C ALA A 54 14.29 -2.68 -2.43
N ILE A 55 14.09 -3.90 -2.92
CA ILE A 55 13.32 -4.94 -2.21
C ILE A 55 13.96 -5.23 -0.86
N ALA A 56 15.29 -5.41 -0.80
CA ALA A 56 15.99 -5.67 0.46
C ALA A 56 15.82 -4.52 1.47
N ASN A 57 15.82 -3.27 1.02
CA ASN A 57 15.58 -2.12 1.89
C ASN A 57 14.12 -2.03 2.34
N TYR A 58 13.14 -2.33 1.48
CA TYR A 58 11.74 -2.41 1.90
C TYR A 58 11.51 -3.54 2.91
N ASP A 59 12.20 -4.69 2.76
CA ASP A 59 12.13 -5.79 3.72
C ASP A 59 12.62 -5.35 5.11
N LYS A 60 13.77 -4.67 5.19
CA LYS A 60 14.26 -4.10 6.46
C LYS A 60 13.29 -3.09 7.06
N ALA A 61 12.68 -2.24 6.24
CA ALA A 61 11.65 -1.33 6.71
C ALA A 61 10.46 -2.06 7.33
N LEU A 62 10.04 -3.16 6.70
CA LEU A 62 8.90 -3.97 7.15
C LEU A 62 9.21 -4.89 8.35
N GLU A 63 10.46 -5.31 8.52
CA GLU A 63 10.94 -5.97 9.73
C GLU A 63 10.85 -5.05 10.96
N LEU A 64 11.21 -3.76 10.79
CA LEU A 64 11.16 -2.76 11.85
C LEU A 64 9.75 -2.24 12.11
N TYR A 65 8.94 -2.11 11.05
CA TYR A 65 7.55 -1.62 11.15
C TYR A 65 6.64 -2.40 10.19
N PRO A 66 6.09 -3.55 10.62
CA PRO A 66 5.24 -4.44 9.79
C PRO A 66 3.96 -3.79 9.26
N GLU A 67 3.49 -2.70 9.87
CA GLU A 67 2.31 -1.96 9.43
C GLU A 67 2.62 -0.80 8.46
N TYR A 68 3.85 -0.71 7.97
CA TYR A 68 4.26 0.34 7.05
C TYR A 68 3.67 0.11 5.65
N THR A 69 2.45 0.56 5.45
CA THR A 69 1.67 0.33 4.22
C THR A 69 2.40 0.81 2.96
N ASP A 70 3.08 1.98 3.01
CA ASP A 70 3.79 2.50 1.83
C ASP A 70 4.95 1.60 1.41
N ALA A 71 5.64 0.96 2.36
CA ALA A 71 6.70 -0.01 2.07
C ALA A 71 6.12 -1.28 1.43
N TRP A 72 4.98 -1.79 1.91
CA TRP A 72 4.28 -2.90 1.27
C TRP A 72 3.89 -2.56 -0.17
N VAL A 73 3.32 -1.37 -0.41
CA VAL A 73 2.94 -0.92 -1.75
C VAL A 73 4.15 -0.84 -2.68
N ARG A 74 5.23 -0.19 -2.24
CA ARG A 74 6.45 -0.04 -3.05
C ARG A 74 7.11 -1.37 -3.36
N LYS A 75 7.24 -2.25 -2.36
CA LYS A 75 7.75 -3.60 -2.57
C LYS A 75 6.89 -4.36 -3.59
N GLY A 76 5.57 -4.32 -3.45
CA GLY A 76 4.65 -4.98 -4.36
C GLY A 76 4.76 -4.46 -5.81
N ILE A 77 4.87 -3.15 -6.00
CA ILE A 77 5.07 -2.55 -7.33
C ILE A 77 6.43 -2.98 -7.92
N THR A 78 7.49 -2.99 -7.12
CA THR A 78 8.81 -3.41 -7.58
C THR A 78 8.81 -4.88 -8.00
N LEU A 79 8.20 -5.76 -7.20
CA LEU A 79 8.04 -7.18 -7.52
C LEU A 79 7.18 -7.41 -8.78
N PHE A 80 6.11 -6.63 -8.96
CA PHE A 80 5.30 -6.66 -10.17
C PHE A 80 6.13 -6.35 -11.42
N ASN A 81 6.96 -5.31 -11.35
CA ASN A 81 7.84 -4.92 -12.46
C ASN A 81 8.91 -5.97 -12.77
N GLU A 82 9.35 -6.73 -11.77
CA GLU A 82 10.25 -7.88 -11.91
C GLU A 82 9.55 -9.17 -12.41
N GLY A 83 8.24 -9.12 -12.64
CA GLY A 83 7.45 -10.30 -13.04
C GLY A 83 7.14 -11.30 -11.92
N LYS A 84 7.47 -10.97 -10.68
CA LYS A 84 7.21 -11.79 -9.48
C LYS A 84 5.79 -11.57 -8.96
N TYR A 85 4.82 -12.00 -9.76
CA TYR A 85 3.40 -11.64 -9.55
C TYR A 85 2.81 -12.19 -8.25
N LEU A 86 3.16 -13.39 -7.83
CA LEU A 86 2.64 -13.99 -6.58
C LEU A 86 3.11 -13.20 -5.34
N GLU A 87 4.41 -12.91 -5.26
CA GLU A 87 4.97 -12.11 -4.17
C GLU A 87 4.41 -10.67 -4.18
N ALA A 88 4.22 -10.09 -5.37
CA ALA A 88 3.61 -8.78 -5.53
C ALA A 88 2.17 -8.74 -5.00
N GLU A 89 1.38 -9.78 -5.26
CA GLU A 89 0.00 -9.88 -4.77
C GLU A 89 -0.08 -9.98 -3.26
N GLU A 90 0.79 -10.76 -2.64
CA GLU A 90 0.89 -10.84 -1.17
C GLU A 90 1.17 -9.47 -0.55
N CYS A 91 2.14 -8.74 -1.09
CA CYS A 91 2.50 -7.40 -0.62
C CYS A 91 1.34 -6.41 -0.77
N LEU A 92 0.72 -6.35 -1.95
CA LEU A 92 -0.38 -5.44 -2.24
C LEU A 92 -1.64 -5.80 -1.43
N THR A 93 -1.90 -7.09 -1.23
CA THR A 93 -3.00 -7.55 -0.38
C THR A 93 -2.76 -7.18 1.08
N ARG A 94 -1.53 -7.28 1.58
CA ARG A 94 -1.19 -6.82 2.93
C ARG A 94 -1.41 -5.30 3.05
N ALA A 95 -0.98 -4.52 2.07
CA ALA A 95 -1.20 -3.08 2.03
C ALA A 95 -2.69 -2.71 2.07
N VAL A 96 -3.53 -3.39 1.27
CA VAL A 96 -4.99 -3.16 1.25
C VAL A 96 -5.64 -3.57 2.58
N LYS A 97 -5.17 -4.64 3.23
CA LYS A 97 -5.66 -5.03 4.57
C LYS A 97 -5.33 -3.98 5.63
N LEU A 98 -4.14 -3.39 5.58
CA LEU A 98 -3.71 -2.35 6.52
C LEU A 98 -4.45 -1.03 6.30
N ARG A 99 -4.57 -0.60 5.05
CA ARG A 99 -5.29 0.63 4.63
C ARG A 99 -6.20 0.36 3.43
N PRO A 100 -7.48 -0.02 3.67
CA PRO A 100 -8.41 -0.37 2.59
C PRO A 100 -8.74 0.78 1.62
N ALA A 101 -8.53 2.02 2.01
CA ALA A 101 -8.75 3.22 1.19
C ALA A 101 -7.45 3.79 0.59
N GLU A 102 -6.34 3.04 0.65
CA GLU A 102 -5.09 3.46 0.01
C GLU A 102 -5.17 3.21 -1.50
N PHE A 103 -5.37 4.29 -2.25
CA PHE A 103 -5.54 4.23 -3.72
C PHE A 103 -4.43 3.44 -4.41
N LYS A 104 -3.16 3.71 -4.06
CA LYS A 104 -2.02 3.05 -4.73
C LYS A 104 -2.03 1.53 -4.52
N ALA A 105 -2.41 1.08 -3.32
CA ALA A 105 -2.49 -0.35 -3.01
C ALA A 105 -3.60 -1.03 -3.84
N VAL A 106 -4.80 -0.46 -3.81
CA VAL A 106 -5.98 -0.99 -4.51
C VAL A 106 -5.77 -0.97 -6.03
N TYR A 107 -5.32 0.16 -6.58
CA TYR A 107 -5.05 0.33 -8.01
C TYR A 107 -4.00 -0.67 -8.53
N ASN A 108 -2.87 -0.80 -7.84
CA ASN A 108 -1.81 -1.70 -8.30
C ASN A 108 -2.18 -3.17 -8.10
N ARG A 109 -2.99 -3.52 -7.10
CA ARG A 109 -3.52 -4.88 -6.97
C ARG A 109 -4.51 -5.20 -8.09
N GLY A 110 -5.40 -4.28 -8.44
CA GLY A 110 -6.30 -4.42 -9.58
C GLY A 110 -5.54 -4.58 -10.90
N LYS A 111 -4.50 -3.78 -11.13
CA LYS A 111 -3.60 -3.89 -12.29
C LYS A 111 -2.90 -5.26 -12.35
N LEU A 112 -2.42 -5.76 -11.21
CA LEU A 112 -1.79 -7.06 -11.10
C LEU A 112 -2.77 -8.19 -11.43
N ARG A 113 -3.96 -8.16 -10.83
CA ARG A 113 -5.03 -9.16 -11.05
C ARG A 113 -5.47 -9.21 -12.51
N LEU A 114 -5.59 -8.05 -13.16
CA LEU A 114 -5.86 -7.96 -14.58
C LEU A 114 -4.77 -8.69 -15.39
N LYS A 115 -3.52 -8.51 -15.03
CA LYS A 115 -2.38 -9.20 -15.67
C LYS A 115 -2.39 -10.71 -15.44
N GLN A 116 -2.88 -11.16 -14.28
CA GLN A 116 -3.04 -12.58 -13.92
C GLN A 116 -4.33 -13.22 -14.47
N GLN A 117 -5.17 -12.43 -15.17
CA GLN A 117 -6.49 -12.85 -15.66
C GLN A 117 -7.51 -13.16 -14.54
N ASP A 118 -7.27 -12.67 -13.31
CA ASP A 118 -8.28 -12.60 -12.26
C ASP A 118 -9.21 -11.41 -12.54
N THR A 119 -10.11 -11.61 -13.48
CA THR A 119 -10.99 -10.55 -14.01
C THR A 119 -11.94 -10.01 -12.96
N GLU A 120 -12.53 -10.89 -12.13
CA GLU A 120 -13.47 -10.48 -11.07
C GLU A 120 -12.76 -9.67 -9.98
N GLY A 121 -11.61 -10.16 -9.52
CA GLY A 121 -10.79 -9.44 -8.55
C GLY A 121 -10.28 -8.11 -9.08
N ALA A 122 -9.91 -8.04 -10.37
CA ALA A 122 -9.50 -6.80 -11.03
C ALA A 122 -10.64 -5.78 -11.10
N ILE A 123 -11.85 -6.19 -11.50
CA ILE A 123 -13.03 -5.33 -11.53
C ILE A 123 -13.32 -4.75 -10.14
N ALA A 124 -13.33 -5.58 -9.11
CA ALA A 124 -13.61 -5.13 -7.74
C ALA A 124 -12.58 -4.09 -7.24
N ASP A 125 -11.29 -4.32 -7.48
CA ASP A 125 -10.25 -3.40 -7.07
C ASP A 125 -10.25 -2.11 -7.91
N LEU A 126 -10.46 -2.19 -9.23
CA LEU A 126 -10.42 -1.02 -10.12
C LEU A 126 -11.66 -0.14 -9.99
N ASP A 127 -12.84 -0.71 -9.74
CA ASP A 127 -14.05 0.03 -9.36
C ASP A 127 -13.80 0.84 -8.08
N LYS A 128 -13.24 0.19 -7.06
CA LYS A 128 -12.84 0.88 -5.83
C LYS A 128 -11.78 1.96 -6.08
N ALA A 129 -10.82 1.71 -6.95
CA ALA A 129 -9.79 2.71 -7.28
C ALA A 129 -10.39 3.93 -7.98
N THR A 130 -11.34 3.76 -8.91
CA THR A 130 -12.05 4.89 -9.55
C THR A 130 -12.93 5.65 -8.58
N THR A 131 -13.52 4.97 -7.60
CA THR A 131 -14.26 5.62 -6.50
C THR A 131 -13.34 6.43 -5.59
N LEU A 132 -12.15 5.92 -5.26
CA LEU A 132 -11.18 6.62 -4.42
C LEU A 132 -10.54 7.83 -5.11
N LYS A 133 -10.32 7.76 -6.41
CA LYS A 133 -9.77 8.83 -7.24
C LYS A 133 -10.49 8.94 -8.59
N PRO A 134 -11.65 9.60 -8.63
CA PRO A 134 -12.46 9.73 -9.85
C PRO A 134 -11.76 10.47 -11.00
N GLU A 135 -10.75 11.28 -10.70
CA GLU A 135 -9.97 12.03 -11.69
C GLU A 135 -8.76 11.26 -12.26
N HIS A 136 -8.52 10.03 -11.80
CA HIS A 136 -7.35 9.26 -12.24
C HIS A 136 -7.64 8.48 -13.54
N ALA A 137 -7.29 9.08 -14.68
CA ALA A 137 -7.56 8.51 -16.00
C ALA A 137 -7.07 7.05 -16.16
N GLY A 138 -5.86 6.71 -15.64
CA GLY A 138 -5.33 5.35 -15.73
C GLY A 138 -6.14 4.31 -14.94
N ALA A 139 -6.87 4.71 -13.90
CA ALA A 139 -7.75 3.79 -13.17
C ALA A 139 -9.00 3.45 -14.00
N HIS A 140 -9.60 4.45 -14.65
CA HIS A 140 -10.72 4.24 -15.57
C HIS A 140 -10.33 3.41 -16.80
N GLU A 141 -9.13 3.62 -17.33
CA GLU A 141 -8.60 2.82 -18.44
C GLU A 141 -8.49 1.34 -18.05
N LEU A 142 -7.79 1.02 -16.98
CA LEU A 142 -7.65 -0.37 -16.53
C LEU A 142 -8.99 -0.98 -16.09
N PHE A 143 -9.90 -0.18 -15.56
CA PHE A 143 -11.26 -0.66 -15.24
C PHE A 143 -12.03 -1.03 -16.52
N GLY A 144 -11.91 -0.21 -17.58
CA GLY A 144 -12.45 -0.55 -18.89
C GLY A 144 -11.85 -1.85 -19.44
N ASP A 145 -10.53 -2.04 -19.32
CA ASP A 145 -9.85 -3.27 -19.76
C ASP A 145 -10.37 -4.51 -19.01
N ALA A 146 -10.57 -4.40 -17.69
CA ALA A 146 -11.12 -5.49 -16.88
C ALA A 146 -12.57 -5.81 -17.25
N LEU A 147 -13.40 -4.79 -17.49
CA LEU A 147 -14.77 -4.94 -17.95
C LEU A 147 -14.84 -5.58 -19.34
N MET A 148 -13.95 -5.22 -20.25
CA MET A 148 -13.86 -5.83 -21.57
C MET A 148 -13.50 -7.32 -21.48
N GLN A 149 -12.55 -7.69 -20.62
CA GLN A 149 -12.23 -9.10 -20.37
C GLN A 149 -13.44 -9.90 -19.82
N ALA A 150 -14.33 -9.22 -19.08
CA ALA A 150 -15.57 -9.82 -18.58
C ALA A 150 -16.71 -9.86 -19.61
N GLY A 151 -16.49 -9.39 -20.84
CA GLY A 151 -17.53 -9.29 -21.88
C GLY A 151 -18.51 -8.14 -21.67
N LYS A 152 -18.24 -7.17 -20.78
CA LYS A 152 -19.07 -6.00 -20.49
C LYS A 152 -18.68 -4.81 -21.36
N GLU A 153 -18.88 -4.96 -22.66
CA GLU A 153 -18.39 -4.02 -23.68
C GLU A 153 -18.92 -2.59 -23.51
N VAL A 154 -20.20 -2.41 -23.20
CA VAL A 154 -20.81 -1.08 -23.02
C VAL A 154 -20.22 -0.34 -21.83
N GLU A 155 -20.09 -1.05 -20.70
CA GLU A 155 -19.50 -0.50 -19.49
C GLU A 155 -18.01 -0.17 -19.70
N ALA A 156 -17.28 -1.02 -20.40
CA ALA A 156 -15.89 -0.80 -20.77
C ALA A 156 -15.71 0.47 -21.61
N ALA A 157 -16.55 0.64 -22.64
CA ALA A 157 -16.51 1.83 -23.50
C ALA A 157 -16.77 3.13 -22.73
N LEU A 158 -17.67 3.11 -21.75
CA LEU A 158 -17.91 4.26 -20.86
C LEU A 158 -16.66 4.62 -20.04
N GLN A 159 -15.99 3.62 -19.48
CA GLN A 159 -14.77 3.86 -18.68
C GLN A 159 -13.62 4.41 -19.53
N TRP A 160 -13.40 3.88 -20.72
CA TRP A 160 -12.38 4.40 -21.64
C TRP A 160 -12.67 5.84 -22.10
N ARG A 161 -13.92 6.17 -22.36
CA ARG A 161 -14.34 7.54 -22.69
C ARG A 161 -14.04 8.50 -21.54
N LEU A 162 -14.36 8.13 -20.31
CA LEU A 162 -14.02 8.91 -19.11
C LEU A 162 -12.50 9.12 -18.98
N ALA A 163 -11.73 8.08 -19.20
CA ALA A 163 -10.26 8.16 -19.19
C ALA A 163 -9.74 9.17 -20.21
N GLU A 164 -10.27 9.16 -21.43
CA GLU A 164 -9.90 10.08 -22.49
C GLU A 164 -10.27 11.55 -22.14
N GLU A 165 -11.47 11.78 -21.64
CA GLU A 165 -11.91 13.11 -21.20
C GLU A 165 -11.02 13.67 -20.06
N LEU A 166 -10.64 12.84 -19.09
CA LEU A 166 -9.75 13.22 -18.01
C LEU A 166 -8.35 13.59 -18.51
N ARG A 167 -7.80 12.84 -19.47
CA ARG A 167 -6.51 13.17 -20.11
C ARG A 167 -6.56 14.50 -20.84
N LYS A 168 -7.65 14.77 -21.60
CA LYS A 168 -7.84 16.03 -22.31
C LYS A 168 -7.93 17.23 -21.36
N LYS A 169 -8.55 17.06 -20.19
CA LYS A 169 -8.62 18.11 -19.15
C LYS A 169 -7.26 18.37 -18.48
N SER A 170 -6.46 17.32 -18.29
CA SER A 170 -5.13 17.43 -17.69
C SER A 170 -4.11 18.12 -18.60
N SER A 171 -4.22 17.96 -19.92
CA SER A 171 -3.30 18.55 -20.90
C SER A 171 -3.56 20.04 -21.18
N LYS A 172 -4.68 20.60 -20.65
CA LYS A 172 -5.03 22.03 -20.82
C LYS A 172 -4.66 22.91 -19.62
N LYS A 173 -4.09 22.31 -18.58
CA LYS A 173 -3.59 23.01 -17.38
C LYS A 173 -2.06 23.10 -17.42
#